data_51bed8e8ca0314fe6c293caf2e040766
#
_entry.id   51bed8e8ca0314fe6c293caf2e040766
#
_cell.length_a   1.000
_cell.length_b   1.000
_cell.length_c   1.000
_cell.angle_alpha   90.00
_cell.angle_beta   90.00
_cell.angle_gamma   90.00
#
_symmetry.space_group_name_H-M   'P 1'
#
loop_
_entity.id
_entity.type
_entity.pdbx_description
1 polymer ?
#
loop_
_entity_poly.entity_id
_entity_poly.type
_entity_poly.pdbx_seq_one_letter_code
_entity_poly.pdbx_strand_id
1 'polypeptide(L)'
;MTDAPIRVLVCEDQALVRAGYTTIFSAQPDMEVVGEAADGRQAVEEALRLRPDVVVMDIRMPILDGIEATRRLAGRGVERPAKVLVVTTFNVDEHAYEALRAGASGFLLKDAQPAELIASVRTIAAGDALVAPAVTRNLIGHFAERLRPTDTARPALDQIRQTLTRRELEVLEQIATGLSNAEIAEKLSITVETVKTYVSRILTKLDLRDRVQAVVLAYRVGLVVAE
;
A
#
# COMPACT_ATOMS: atom_id res chain seq x y z
N MET A 1 -25.56 -1.56 13.50
CA MET A 1 -24.48 -0.71 14.07
C MET A 1 -23.81 -0.11 12.86
N THR A 2 -23.97 1.17 12.62
CA THR A 2 -23.24 1.87 11.56
C THR A 2 -21.81 2.02 12.05
N ASP A 3 -20.88 1.29 11.42
CA ASP A 3 -19.45 1.54 11.62
C ASP A 3 -19.17 3.03 11.33
N ALA A 4 -18.24 3.63 12.08
CA ALA A 4 -17.82 5.01 11.83
C ALA A 4 -17.32 5.14 10.38
N PRO A 5 -17.62 6.27 9.71
CA PRO A 5 -17.18 6.46 8.33
C PRO A 5 -15.65 6.44 8.21
N ILE A 6 -15.13 5.94 7.10
CA ILE A 6 -13.71 5.98 6.76
C ILE A 6 -13.31 7.45 6.57
N ARG A 7 -12.36 7.91 7.37
CA ARG A 7 -11.87 9.28 7.36
C ARG A 7 -10.75 9.44 6.32
N VAL A 8 -11.00 10.23 5.28
CA VAL A 8 -10.12 10.40 4.13
C VAL A 8 -9.52 11.81 4.13
N LEU A 9 -8.19 11.93 4.00
CA LEU A 9 -7.49 13.18 3.69
C LEU A 9 -7.11 13.17 2.21
N VAL A 10 -7.46 14.23 1.46
CA VAL A 10 -7.15 14.37 0.03
C VAL A 10 -6.02 15.34 -0.16
N CYS A 11 -4.89 14.89 -0.75
CA CYS A 11 -3.67 15.66 -0.99
C CYS A 11 -3.37 15.73 -2.50
N GLU A 12 -3.59 16.90 -3.10
CA GLU A 12 -3.50 17.14 -4.54
C GLU A 12 -3.28 18.63 -4.80
N ASP A 13 -2.30 19.00 -5.62
CA ASP A 13 -2.00 20.41 -5.91
C ASP A 13 -3.02 21.07 -6.86
N GLN A 14 -3.56 20.30 -7.80
CA GLN A 14 -4.54 20.79 -8.77
C GLN A 14 -5.94 20.90 -8.14
N ALA A 15 -6.40 22.12 -7.93
CA ALA A 15 -7.67 22.39 -7.25
C ALA A 15 -8.89 21.67 -7.87
N LEU A 16 -8.93 21.53 -9.21
CA LEU A 16 -10.04 20.85 -9.88
C LEU A 16 -10.03 19.35 -9.63
N VAL A 17 -8.86 18.71 -9.64
CA VAL A 17 -8.69 17.28 -9.36
C VAL A 17 -9.00 17.00 -7.89
N ARG A 18 -8.49 17.84 -6.99
CA ARG A 18 -8.77 17.75 -5.54
C ARG A 18 -10.26 17.84 -5.24
N ALA A 19 -10.97 18.82 -5.83
CA ALA A 19 -12.43 18.95 -5.72
C ALA A 19 -13.17 17.72 -6.29
N GLY A 20 -12.65 17.14 -7.38
CA GLY A 20 -13.18 15.89 -7.95
C GLY A 20 -13.10 14.73 -6.98
N TYR A 21 -11.93 14.49 -6.37
CA TYR A 21 -11.76 13.43 -5.36
C TYR A 21 -12.63 13.66 -4.13
N THR A 22 -12.67 14.90 -3.62
CA THR A 22 -13.54 15.28 -2.50
C THR A 22 -15.01 14.97 -2.81
N THR A 23 -15.49 15.28 -4.01
CA THR A 23 -16.85 14.97 -4.46
C THR A 23 -17.10 13.46 -4.53
N ILE A 24 -16.16 12.69 -5.10
CA ILE A 24 -16.26 11.23 -5.26
C ILE A 24 -16.39 10.56 -3.88
N PHE A 25 -15.53 10.92 -2.92
CA PHE A 25 -15.53 10.32 -1.59
C PHE A 25 -16.72 10.78 -0.74
N SER A 26 -17.07 12.07 -0.78
CA SER A 26 -18.21 12.61 -0.02
C SER A 26 -19.57 12.07 -0.51
N ALA A 27 -19.63 11.55 -1.73
CA ALA A 27 -20.83 10.86 -2.24
C ALA A 27 -21.00 9.44 -1.66
N GLN A 28 -20.01 8.89 -0.94
CA GLN A 28 -20.08 7.57 -0.35
C GLN A 28 -20.64 7.65 1.09
N PRO A 29 -21.66 6.84 1.45
CA PRO A 29 -22.26 6.89 2.78
C PRO A 29 -21.33 6.39 3.90
N ASP A 30 -20.28 5.67 3.55
CA ASP A 30 -19.29 5.07 4.44
C ASP A 30 -17.95 5.82 4.46
N MET A 31 -17.86 7.03 3.86
CA MET A 31 -16.64 7.83 3.81
C MET A 31 -16.91 9.27 4.23
N GLU A 32 -15.90 9.89 4.85
CA GLU A 32 -15.87 11.30 5.22
C GLU A 32 -14.54 11.93 4.80
N VAL A 33 -14.57 12.97 3.98
CA VAL A 33 -13.38 13.79 3.69
C VAL A 33 -13.15 14.73 4.86
N VAL A 34 -12.14 14.43 5.66
CA VAL A 34 -11.82 15.17 6.90
C VAL A 34 -10.90 16.36 6.68
N GLY A 35 -10.29 16.46 5.50
CA GLY A 35 -9.42 17.59 5.14
C GLY A 35 -8.87 17.48 3.73
N GLU A 36 -8.25 18.57 3.30
CA GLU A 36 -7.59 18.71 1.99
C GLU A 36 -6.21 19.33 2.19
N ALA A 37 -5.26 19.00 1.30
CA ALA A 37 -3.94 19.61 1.23
C ALA A 37 -3.54 19.89 -0.21
N ALA A 38 -2.89 21.02 -0.47
CA ALA A 38 -2.45 21.44 -1.79
C ALA A 38 -0.94 21.24 -2.02
N ASP A 39 -0.22 20.79 -1.00
CA ASP A 39 1.20 20.45 -1.05
C ASP A 39 1.56 19.41 0.00
N GLY A 40 2.74 18.79 -0.15
CA GLY A 40 3.15 17.68 0.73
C GLY A 40 3.43 18.10 2.16
N ARG A 41 3.83 19.36 2.42
CA ARG A 41 4.03 19.87 3.78
C ARG A 41 2.69 19.98 4.49
N GLN A 42 1.71 20.61 3.86
CA GLN A 42 0.35 20.71 4.36
C GLN A 42 -0.25 19.31 4.56
N ALA A 43 0.01 18.37 3.64
CA ALA A 43 -0.43 16.97 3.77
C ALA A 43 0.10 16.32 5.05
N VAL A 44 1.37 16.51 5.39
CA VAL A 44 1.96 15.98 6.63
C VAL A 44 1.33 16.64 7.86
N GLU A 45 1.22 17.97 7.88
CA GLU A 45 0.64 18.73 9.00
C GLU A 45 -0.82 18.29 9.26
N GLU A 46 -1.64 18.22 8.21
CA GLU A 46 -3.05 17.83 8.31
C GLU A 46 -3.22 16.36 8.69
N ALA A 47 -2.41 15.44 8.16
CA ALA A 47 -2.46 14.04 8.52
C ALA A 47 -2.15 13.81 10.00
N LEU A 48 -1.15 14.50 10.56
CA LEU A 48 -0.81 14.42 11.97
C LEU A 48 -1.91 15.00 12.88
N ARG A 49 -2.54 16.09 12.43
CA ARG A 49 -3.62 16.77 13.17
C ARG A 49 -4.94 16.00 13.13
N LEU A 50 -5.35 15.58 11.93
CA LEU A 50 -6.67 14.98 11.70
C LEU A 50 -6.68 13.48 11.96
N ARG A 51 -5.54 12.80 11.84
CA ARG A 51 -5.40 11.34 11.95
C ARG A 51 -6.42 10.60 11.08
N PRO A 52 -6.37 10.80 9.75
CA PRO A 52 -7.26 10.11 8.83
C PRO A 52 -6.99 8.60 8.83
N ASP A 53 -8.00 7.81 8.43
CA ASP A 53 -7.82 6.37 8.20
C ASP A 53 -7.03 6.10 6.93
N VAL A 54 -7.23 6.94 5.89
CA VAL A 54 -6.52 6.86 4.62
C VAL A 54 -6.14 8.27 4.14
N VAL A 55 -4.90 8.41 3.67
CA VAL A 55 -4.41 9.59 2.96
C VAL A 55 -4.36 9.26 1.47
N VAL A 56 -5.10 9.98 0.64
CA VAL A 56 -4.99 9.93 -0.83
C VAL A 56 -3.99 11.00 -1.25
N MET A 57 -2.86 10.58 -1.82
CA MET A 57 -1.66 11.41 -2.00
C MET A 57 -1.23 11.48 -3.46
N ASP A 58 -1.24 12.65 -4.06
CA ASP A 58 -0.52 12.85 -5.33
C ASP A 58 0.99 12.88 -5.10
N ILE A 59 1.75 12.44 -6.11
CA ILE A 59 3.22 12.48 -6.08
C ILE A 59 3.74 13.88 -6.37
N ARG A 60 3.22 14.52 -7.43
CA ARG A 60 3.76 15.77 -7.92
C ARG A 60 3.09 16.98 -7.27
N MET A 61 3.57 17.34 -6.11
CA MET A 61 3.11 18.53 -5.39
C MET A 61 4.25 19.51 -5.14
N PRO A 62 3.97 20.83 -5.05
CA PRO A 62 4.96 21.83 -4.73
C PRO A 62 5.43 21.73 -3.26
N ILE A 63 6.52 22.40 -2.93
CA ILE A 63 7.11 22.54 -1.58
C ILE A 63 7.68 21.23 -1.05
N LEU A 64 6.91 20.17 -0.99
CA LEU A 64 7.28 18.82 -0.61
C LEU A 64 6.52 17.84 -1.53
N ASP A 65 7.24 16.97 -2.23
CA ASP A 65 6.60 15.95 -3.07
C ASP A 65 5.89 14.87 -2.23
N GLY A 66 4.95 14.16 -2.88
CA GLY A 66 4.13 13.17 -2.20
C GLY A 66 4.91 11.92 -1.75
N ILE A 67 6.04 11.60 -2.38
CA ILE A 67 6.90 10.47 -1.96
C ILE A 67 7.57 10.80 -0.64
N GLU A 68 8.14 12.01 -0.53
CA GLU A 68 8.76 12.45 0.73
C GLU A 68 7.71 12.68 1.82
N ALA A 69 6.52 13.21 1.48
CA ALA A 69 5.39 13.30 2.41
C ALA A 69 4.98 11.90 2.91
N THR A 70 4.86 10.93 2.01
CA THR A 70 4.57 9.52 2.35
C THR A 70 5.65 8.96 3.28
N ARG A 71 6.94 9.23 3.02
CA ARG A 71 8.04 8.76 3.88
C ARG A 71 7.94 9.31 5.29
N ARG A 72 7.53 10.57 5.45
CA ARG A 72 7.32 11.19 6.78
C ARG A 72 6.11 10.65 7.51
N LEU A 73 5.05 10.29 6.79
CA LEU A 73 3.81 9.78 7.37
C LEU A 73 3.81 8.26 7.61
N ALA A 74 4.54 7.52 6.79
CA ALA A 74 4.41 6.08 6.71
C ALA A 74 5.75 5.33 6.58
N GLY A 75 6.88 6.04 6.64
CA GLY A 75 8.21 5.45 6.53
C GLY A 75 8.64 4.65 7.76
N ARG A 76 9.80 3.99 7.65
CA ARG A 76 10.37 3.23 8.76
C ARG A 76 10.64 4.13 9.96
N GLY A 77 10.27 3.66 11.15
CA GLY A 77 10.47 4.37 12.40
C GLY A 77 9.34 5.36 12.75
N VAL A 78 8.31 5.50 11.92
CA VAL A 78 7.10 6.25 12.28
C VAL A 78 6.29 5.41 13.27
N GLU A 79 6.08 5.91 14.48
CA GLU A 79 5.39 5.18 15.57
C GLU A 79 3.96 4.78 15.20
N ARG A 80 3.26 5.65 14.46
CA ARG A 80 1.89 5.43 13.99
C ARG A 80 1.81 5.76 12.51
N PRO A 81 2.23 4.83 11.64
CA PRO A 81 2.27 5.08 10.21
C PRO A 81 0.86 5.24 9.64
N ALA A 82 0.66 6.31 8.88
CA ALA A 82 -0.58 6.54 8.14
C ALA A 82 -0.70 5.54 6.99
N LYS A 83 -1.93 5.16 6.66
CA LYS A 83 -2.22 4.39 5.45
C LYS A 83 -2.28 5.37 4.28
N VAL A 84 -1.37 5.24 3.31
CA VAL A 84 -1.26 6.17 2.19
C VAL A 84 -1.57 5.45 0.88
N LEU A 85 -2.60 5.91 0.17
CA LEU A 85 -2.88 5.56 -1.22
C LEU A 85 -2.25 6.62 -2.11
N VAL A 86 -1.22 6.27 -2.85
CA VAL A 86 -0.60 7.17 -3.82
C VAL A 86 -1.37 7.13 -5.13
N VAL A 87 -1.65 8.31 -5.70
CA VAL A 87 -2.36 8.47 -6.98
C VAL A 87 -1.56 9.39 -7.89
N THR A 88 -1.23 8.95 -9.12
CA THR A 88 -0.37 9.73 -10.04
C THR A 88 -0.77 9.58 -11.50
N THR A 89 -0.30 10.51 -12.35
CA THR A 89 -0.66 10.55 -13.77
C THR A 89 0.21 9.68 -14.68
N PHE A 90 1.51 9.53 -14.41
CA PHE A 90 2.45 8.89 -15.34
C PHE A 90 3.71 8.29 -14.67
N ASN A 91 4.40 7.40 -15.42
CA ASN A 91 5.61 6.65 -15.01
C ASN A 91 5.36 5.74 -13.79
N VAL A 92 4.46 4.78 -14.00
CA VAL A 92 4.13 3.73 -13.03
C VAL A 92 5.40 3.11 -12.45
N ASP A 93 6.42 2.98 -13.29
CA ASP A 93 7.58 2.17 -13.00
C ASP A 93 8.49 2.77 -11.92
N GLU A 94 8.92 4.01 -12.02
CA GLU A 94 9.90 4.58 -11.10
C GLU A 94 9.25 5.11 -9.81
N HIS A 95 8.16 5.85 -9.96
CA HIS A 95 7.48 6.50 -8.83
C HIS A 95 6.68 5.52 -7.96
N ALA A 96 6.10 4.45 -8.55
CA ALA A 96 5.41 3.44 -7.78
C ALA A 96 6.36 2.72 -6.81
N TYR A 97 7.56 2.34 -7.31
CA TYR A 97 8.57 1.73 -6.46
C TYR A 97 9.03 2.64 -5.32
N GLU A 98 9.32 3.92 -5.63
CA GLU A 98 9.73 4.89 -4.62
C GLU A 98 8.65 5.15 -3.59
N ALA A 99 7.37 5.25 -4.02
CA ALA A 99 6.22 5.40 -3.14
C ALA A 99 6.06 4.21 -2.18
N LEU A 100 6.19 2.98 -2.70
CA LEU A 100 6.11 1.76 -1.88
C LEU A 100 7.29 1.66 -0.90
N ARG A 101 8.50 2.02 -1.33
CA ARG A 101 9.67 2.11 -0.43
C ARG A 101 9.51 3.19 0.64
N ALA A 102 8.85 4.29 0.28
CA ALA A 102 8.54 5.37 1.22
C ALA A 102 7.50 4.95 2.26
N GLY A 103 6.74 3.89 2.00
CA GLY A 103 5.75 3.35 2.92
C GLY A 103 4.31 3.47 2.45
N ALA A 104 4.03 3.69 1.15
CA ALA A 104 2.68 3.68 0.64
C ALA A 104 1.99 2.32 0.86
N SER A 105 0.71 2.35 1.20
CA SER A 105 -0.15 1.17 1.38
C SER A 105 -0.81 0.73 0.08
N GLY A 106 -0.82 1.59 -0.93
CA GLY A 106 -1.35 1.31 -2.25
C GLY A 106 -0.93 2.37 -3.27
N PHE A 107 -1.18 2.05 -4.54
CA PHE A 107 -0.85 2.91 -5.66
C PHE A 107 -1.93 2.79 -6.75
N LEU A 108 -2.36 3.92 -7.31
CA LEU A 108 -3.28 4.00 -8.44
C LEU A 108 -2.81 5.03 -9.46
N LEU A 109 -3.32 4.88 -10.68
CA LEU A 109 -3.21 5.92 -11.70
C LEU A 109 -4.39 6.90 -11.60
N LYS A 110 -4.17 8.16 -11.98
CA LYS A 110 -5.23 9.20 -11.99
C LYS A 110 -6.31 8.93 -13.05
N ASP A 111 -6.06 8.05 -14.02
CA ASP A 111 -7.04 7.59 -14.99
C ASP A 111 -7.88 6.38 -14.51
N ALA A 112 -7.63 5.90 -13.30
CA ALA A 112 -8.43 4.86 -12.67
C ALA A 112 -9.91 5.30 -12.56
N GLN A 113 -10.81 4.33 -12.73
CA GLN A 113 -12.24 4.58 -12.60
C GLN A 113 -12.59 5.00 -11.15
N PRO A 114 -13.57 5.91 -10.95
CA PRO A 114 -14.00 6.30 -9.61
C PRO A 114 -14.35 5.11 -8.69
N ALA A 115 -14.96 4.07 -9.26
CA ALA A 115 -15.27 2.84 -8.50
C ALA A 115 -14.01 2.13 -7.98
N GLU A 116 -12.92 2.14 -8.74
CA GLU A 116 -11.65 1.54 -8.35
C GLU A 116 -10.96 2.36 -7.25
N LEU A 117 -10.99 3.68 -7.36
CA LEU A 117 -10.48 4.60 -6.33
C LEU A 117 -11.21 4.40 -4.99
N ILE A 118 -12.55 4.32 -5.02
CA ILE A 118 -13.38 4.06 -3.84
C ILE A 118 -13.06 2.69 -3.23
N ALA A 119 -13.01 1.64 -4.07
CA ALA A 119 -12.68 0.29 -3.61
C ALA A 119 -11.30 0.23 -2.96
N SER A 120 -10.32 0.96 -3.51
CA SER A 120 -8.96 1.03 -2.99
C SER A 120 -8.92 1.66 -1.60
N VAL A 121 -9.62 2.77 -1.39
CA VAL A 121 -9.72 3.41 -0.07
C VAL A 121 -10.35 2.45 0.95
N ARG A 122 -11.45 1.76 0.60
CA ARG A 122 -12.09 0.78 1.49
C ARG A 122 -11.15 -0.34 1.89
N THR A 123 -10.44 -0.90 0.92
CA THR A 123 -9.50 -2.01 1.16
C THR A 123 -8.34 -1.59 2.05
N ILE A 124 -7.75 -0.43 1.77
CA ILE A 124 -6.65 0.12 2.59
C ILE A 124 -7.14 0.43 4.01
N ALA A 125 -8.34 0.99 4.16
CA ALA A 125 -8.94 1.26 5.46
C ALA A 125 -9.15 -0.02 6.28
N ALA A 126 -9.60 -1.11 5.65
CA ALA A 126 -9.76 -2.42 6.27
C ALA A 126 -8.44 -3.07 6.72
N GLY A 127 -7.28 -2.51 6.32
CA GLY A 127 -5.96 -3.08 6.60
C GLY A 127 -5.54 -4.16 5.59
N ASP A 128 -6.39 -4.43 4.61
CA ASP A 128 -6.02 -5.23 3.45
C ASP A 128 -5.24 -4.29 2.51
N ALA A 129 -3.94 -4.45 2.41
CA ALA A 129 -3.15 -3.65 1.48
C ALA A 129 -3.55 -3.98 0.03
N LEU A 130 -3.90 -2.94 -0.68
CA LEU A 130 -4.24 -3.03 -2.09
C LEU A 130 -3.04 -2.64 -2.94
N VAL A 131 -2.26 -3.62 -3.31
CA VAL A 131 -1.70 -3.56 -4.65
C VAL A 131 -2.65 -4.43 -5.48
N ALA A 132 -3.43 -3.81 -6.36
CA ALA A 132 -4.23 -4.57 -7.31
C ALA A 132 -3.32 -5.62 -7.95
N PRO A 133 -3.77 -6.87 -8.15
CA PRO A 133 -2.92 -7.92 -8.73
C PRO A 133 -2.24 -7.49 -10.04
N ALA A 134 -2.89 -6.61 -10.82
CA ALA A 134 -2.31 -5.99 -12.00
C ALA A 134 -1.14 -5.05 -11.66
N VAL A 135 -1.25 -4.21 -10.64
CA VAL A 135 -0.17 -3.30 -10.21
C VAL A 135 0.98 -4.09 -9.57
N THR A 136 0.66 -5.13 -8.78
CA THR A 136 1.70 -6.03 -8.24
C THR A 136 2.43 -6.74 -9.37
N ARG A 137 1.74 -7.26 -10.38
CA ARG A 137 2.37 -7.92 -11.54
C ARG A 137 3.20 -6.95 -12.38
N ASN A 138 2.71 -5.73 -12.61
CA ASN A 138 3.47 -4.71 -13.33
C ASN A 138 4.68 -4.23 -12.52
N LEU A 139 4.52 -4.05 -11.21
CA LEU A 139 5.63 -3.77 -10.30
C LEU A 139 6.67 -4.89 -10.33
N ILE A 140 6.23 -6.14 -10.29
CA ILE A 140 7.09 -7.31 -10.36
C ILE A 140 7.86 -7.36 -11.69
N GLY A 141 7.18 -7.21 -12.84
CA GLY A 141 7.80 -7.29 -14.16
C GLY A 141 8.87 -6.22 -14.42
N HIS A 142 8.61 -4.98 -14.02
CA HIS A 142 9.53 -3.86 -14.28
C HIS A 142 10.58 -3.61 -13.18
N PHE A 143 10.33 -4.08 -11.95
CA PHE A 143 11.20 -3.81 -10.79
C PHE A 143 12.00 -4.97 -10.26
N ALA A 144 11.71 -6.18 -10.70
CA ALA A 144 12.45 -7.36 -10.28
C ALA A 144 13.96 -7.22 -10.51
N GLU A 145 14.37 -6.57 -11.58
CA GLU A 145 15.78 -6.29 -11.84
C GLU A 145 16.39 -5.29 -10.82
N ARG A 146 15.61 -4.31 -10.34
CA ARG A 146 16.04 -3.32 -9.35
C ARG A 146 15.93 -3.81 -7.90
N LEU A 147 15.11 -4.83 -7.66
CA LEU A 147 14.96 -5.51 -6.37
C LEU A 147 15.94 -6.69 -6.21
N ARG A 148 16.96 -6.80 -7.05
CA ARG A 148 17.95 -7.90 -6.93
C ARG A 148 18.45 -8.00 -5.49
N PRO A 149 18.53 -9.22 -4.93
CA PRO A 149 19.05 -9.43 -3.61
C PRO A 149 20.44 -8.82 -3.48
N THR A 150 20.67 -8.03 -2.46
CA THR A 150 22.01 -7.56 -2.10
C THR A 150 22.75 -8.69 -1.37
N ASP A 151 24.08 -8.63 -1.28
CA ASP A 151 24.86 -9.63 -0.54
C ASP A 151 24.43 -9.80 0.93
N THR A 152 23.72 -8.84 1.47
CA THR A 152 23.08 -8.89 2.82
C THR A 152 21.72 -9.59 2.84
N ALA A 153 21.21 -10.06 1.71
CA ALA A 153 19.86 -10.65 1.61
C ALA A 153 19.80 -12.08 2.19
N ARG A 154 20.87 -12.87 2.08
CA ARG A 154 20.90 -14.26 2.56
C ARG A 154 20.61 -14.40 4.07
N PRO A 155 21.30 -13.68 4.97
CA PRO A 155 20.99 -13.73 6.40
C PRO A 155 19.55 -13.31 6.71
N ALA A 156 19.01 -12.33 6.01
CA ALA A 156 17.63 -11.87 6.19
C ALA A 156 16.60 -12.92 5.72
N LEU A 157 16.87 -13.63 4.62
CA LEU A 157 16.03 -14.72 4.14
C LEU A 157 16.02 -15.90 5.12
N ASP A 158 17.18 -16.27 5.67
CA ASP A 158 17.29 -17.33 6.68
C ASP A 158 16.54 -16.97 7.96
N GLN A 159 16.58 -15.71 8.38
CA GLN A 159 15.82 -15.22 9.52
C GLN A 159 14.30 -15.31 9.26
N ILE A 160 13.82 -14.96 8.06
CA ILE A 160 12.41 -15.10 7.69
C ILE A 160 11.98 -16.56 7.73
N ARG A 161 12.79 -17.49 7.20
CA ARG A 161 12.52 -18.93 7.21
C ARG A 161 12.48 -19.52 8.63
N GLN A 162 13.22 -18.94 9.55
CA GLN A 162 13.18 -19.34 10.96
C GLN A 162 11.98 -18.76 11.72
N THR A 163 11.50 -17.58 11.32
CA THR A 163 10.41 -16.86 11.98
C THR A 163 9.03 -17.37 11.55
N LEU A 164 8.88 -17.73 10.25
CA LEU A 164 7.62 -18.18 9.68
C LEU A 164 7.52 -19.71 9.70
N THR A 165 6.31 -20.20 9.95
CA THR A 165 6.00 -21.60 9.71
C THR A 165 6.02 -21.90 8.21
N ARG A 166 6.13 -23.18 7.83
CA ARG A 166 6.10 -23.60 6.44
C ARG A 166 4.86 -23.07 5.68
N ARG A 167 3.69 -23.09 6.30
CA ARG A 167 2.44 -22.60 5.70
C ARG A 167 2.42 -21.07 5.55
N GLU A 168 2.93 -20.34 6.52
CA GLU A 168 3.08 -18.89 6.42
C GLU A 168 4.07 -18.51 5.32
N LEU A 169 5.15 -19.25 5.15
CA LEU A 169 6.11 -19.03 4.08
C LEU A 169 5.48 -19.28 2.70
N GLU A 170 4.76 -20.39 2.54
CA GLU A 170 3.99 -20.69 1.31
C GLU A 170 3.01 -19.56 0.97
N VAL A 171 2.29 -19.02 1.95
CA VAL A 171 1.39 -17.88 1.76
C VAL A 171 2.16 -16.61 1.38
N LEU A 172 3.30 -16.32 2.03
CA LEU A 172 4.14 -15.16 1.71
C LEU A 172 4.66 -15.22 0.27
N GLU A 173 5.08 -16.39 -0.21
CA GLU A 173 5.47 -16.60 -1.60
C GLU A 173 4.34 -16.27 -2.58
N GLN A 174 3.10 -16.72 -2.29
CA GLN A 174 1.94 -16.40 -3.12
C GLN A 174 1.56 -14.90 -3.06
N ILE A 175 1.69 -14.28 -1.89
CA ILE A 175 1.54 -12.82 -1.76
C ILE A 175 2.53 -12.10 -2.68
N ALA A 176 3.77 -12.54 -2.69
CA ALA A 176 4.85 -11.93 -3.48
C ALA A 176 4.63 -12.08 -4.99
N THR A 177 3.93 -13.13 -5.45
CA THR A 177 3.54 -13.26 -6.86
C THR A 177 2.30 -12.45 -7.24
N GLY A 178 1.72 -11.66 -6.30
CA GLY A 178 0.62 -10.75 -6.56
C GLY A 178 -0.77 -11.39 -6.51
N LEU A 179 -0.91 -12.63 -6.03
CA LEU A 179 -2.21 -13.30 -5.93
C LEU A 179 -3.06 -12.66 -4.83
N SER A 180 -4.36 -12.48 -5.09
CA SER A 180 -5.35 -12.08 -4.10
C SER A 180 -5.58 -13.17 -3.04
N ASN A 181 -6.22 -12.83 -1.92
CA ASN A 181 -6.55 -13.83 -0.90
C ASN A 181 -7.46 -14.94 -1.44
N ALA A 182 -8.33 -14.64 -2.40
CA ALA A 182 -9.19 -15.65 -3.06
C ALA A 182 -8.38 -16.61 -3.94
N GLU A 183 -7.47 -16.09 -4.77
CA GLU A 183 -6.58 -16.89 -5.62
C GLU A 183 -5.60 -17.75 -4.78
N ILE A 184 -5.09 -17.20 -3.67
CA ILE A 184 -4.27 -17.98 -2.72
C ILE A 184 -5.07 -19.10 -2.08
N ALA A 185 -6.31 -18.82 -1.67
CA ALA A 185 -7.19 -19.80 -1.06
C ALA A 185 -7.46 -20.97 -2.01
N GLU A 186 -7.77 -20.67 -3.27
CA GLU A 186 -7.96 -21.67 -4.32
C GLU A 186 -6.68 -22.49 -4.54
N LYS A 187 -5.53 -21.84 -4.75
CA LYS A 187 -4.24 -22.47 -5.03
C LYS A 187 -3.76 -23.37 -3.90
N LEU A 188 -3.98 -22.98 -2.65
CA LEU A 188 -3.55 -23.73 -1.47
C LEU A 188 -4.64 -24.66 -0.91
N SER A 189 -5.82 -24.70 -1.55
CA SER A 189 -6.99 -25.49 -1.13
C SER A 189 -7.41 -25.23 0.32
N ILE A 190 -7.48 -23.94 0.70
CA ILE A 190 -7.92 -23.46 2.02
C ILE A 190 -8.99 -22.38 1.87
N THR A 191 -9.60 -21.93 2.96
CA THR A 191 -10.60 -20.86 2.91
C THR A 191 -9.95 -19.48 2.85
N VAL A 192 -10.66 -18.51 2.25
CA VAL A 192 -10.21 -17.11 2.22
C VAL A 192 -9.94 -16.57 3.64
N GLU A 193 -10.77 -16.95 4.61
CA GLU A 193 -10.60 -16.55 6.00
C GLU A 193 -9.33 -17.11 6.64
N THR A 194 -8.97 -18.35 6.26
CA THR A 194 -7.69 -18.96 6.66
C THR A 194 -6.52 -18.18 6.06
N VAL A 195 -6.60 -17.75 4.79
CA VAL A 195 -5.56 -16.91 4.16
C VAL A 195 -5.42 -15.59 4.90
N LYS A 196 -6.52 -14.89 5.20
CA LYS A 196 -6.49 -13.63 6.00
C LYS A 196 -5.78 -13.84 7.33
N THR A 197 -6.06 -14.95 8.00
CA THR A 197 -5.39 -15.28 9.27
C THR A 197 -3.87 -15.46 9.09
N TYR A 198 -3.43 -16.14 8.03
CA TYR A 198 -2.00 -16.29 7.74
C TYR A 198 -1.37 -14.95 7.38
N VAL A 199 -2.02 -14.12 6.55
CA VAL A 199 -1.54 -12.78 6.21
C VAL A 199 -1.33 -11.95 7.47
N SER A 200 -2.32 -11.88 8.36
CA SER A 200 -2.21 -11.15 9.62
C SER A 200 -1.03 -11.62 10.48
N ARG A 201 -0.85 -12.95 10.60
CA ARG A 201 0.27 -13.53 11.37
C ARG A 201 1.63 -13.23 10.74
N ILE A 202 1.74 -13.30 9.42
CA ILE A 202 2.96 -12.95 8.68
C ILE A 202 3.34 -11.50 8.94
N LEU A 203 2.38 -10.58 8.80
CA LEU A 203 2.61 -9.15 9.02
C LEU A 203 3.07 -8.89 10.46
N THR A 204 2.41 -9.48 11.44
CA THR A 204 2.79 -9.36 12.87
C THR A 204 4.18 -9.93 13.15
N LYS A 205 4.50 -11.14 12.64
CA LYS A 205 5.78 -11.81 12.92
C LYS A 205 6.98 -11.12 12.27
N LEU A 206 6.77 -10.49 11.12
CA LEU A 206 7.82 -9.79 10.37
C LEU A 206 7.83 -8.28 10.61
N ASP A 207 6.99 -7.80 11.55
CA ASP A 207 6.82 -6.37 11.87
C ASP A 207 6.54 -5.53 10.61
N LEU A 208 5.61 -6.02 9.81
CA LEU A 208 5.17 -5.38 8.57
C LEU A 208 3.80 -4.76 8.76
N ARG A 209 3.65 -3.54 8.29
CA ARG A 209 2.41 -2.78 8.43
C ARG A 209 1.29 -3.33 7.54
N ASP A 210 1.63 -3.75 6.33
CA ASP A 210 0.67 -4.13 5.31
C ASP A 210 1.26 -5.15 4.30
N ARG A 211 0.39 -5.65 3.43
CA ARG A 211 0.72 -6.64 2.40
C ARG A 211 1.77 -6.15 1.40
N VAL A 212 1.79 -4.83 1.10
CA VAL A 212 2.76 -4.23 0.18
C VAL A 212 4.16 -4.39 0.74
N GLN A 213 4.32 -4.12 2.04
CA GLN A 213 5.61 -4.32 2.71
C GLN A 213 6.06 -5.78 2.69
N ALA A 214 5.12 -6.72 2.74
CA ALA A 214 5.42 -8.15 2.59
C ALA A 214 5.94 -8.48 1.19
N VAL A 215 5.33 -7.93 0.14
CA VAL A 215 5.82 -8.07 -1.26
C VAL A 215 7.21 -7.48 -1.40
N VAL A 216 7.41 -6.23 -1.01
CA VAL A 216 8.72 -5.55 -1.08
C VAL A 216 9.80 -6.31 -0.33
N LEU A 217 9.48 -6.82 0.86
CA LEU A 217 10.40 -7.63 1.66
C LEU A 217 10.79 -8.92 0.94
N ALA A 218 9.80 -9.67 0.41
CA ALA A 218 10.01 -10.95 -0.27
C ALA A 218 10.98 -10.82 -1.46
N TYR A 219 10.81 -9.78 -2.29
CA TYR A 219 11.74 -9.49 -3.39
C TYR A 219 13.12 -9.06 -2.89
N ARG A 220 13.18 -8.16 -1.92
CA ARG A 220 14.45 -7.64 -1.37
C ARG A 220 15.34 -8.73 -0.79
N VAL A 221 14.75 -9.75 -0.16
CA VAL A 221 15.49 -10.88 0.43
C VAL A 221 15.72 -12.04 -0.55
N GLY A 222 15.17 -11.96 -1.76
CA GLY A 222 15.28 -13.01 -2.76
C GLY A 222 14.46 -14.25 -2.45
N LEU A 223 13.36 -14.11 -1.72
CA LEU A 223 12.40 -15.20 -1.49
C LEU A 223 11.70 -15.59 -2.80
N VAL A 224 11.44 -14.61 -3.65
CA VAL A 224 10.90 -14.76 -5.02
C VAL A 224 11.83 -14.03 -5.97
N VAL A 225 12.09 -14.63 -7.10
CA VAL A 225 12.85 -14.03 -8.21
C VAL A 225 11.84 -13.76 -9.33
N ALA A 226 11.92 -12.61 -9.97
CA ALA A 226 11.11 -12.35 -11.14
C ALA A 226 11.65 -13.17 -12.31
N GLU A 227 10.77 -13.87 -12.98
CA GLU A 227 11.03 -14.50 -14.26
C GLU A 227 11.00 -13.49 -15.41
#